data_d904cac7ac996386e9b062501bd24160
#
_entry.id   d904cac7ac996386e9b062501bd24160
#
_cell.length_a   1.000
_cell.length_b   1.000
_cell.length_c   1.000
_cell.angle_alpha   90.00
_cell.angle_beta   90.00
_cell.angle_gamma   90.00
#
_symmetry.space_group_name_H-M   'P 1'
#
loop_
_entity.id
_entity.type
_entity.pdbx_description
1 polymer ?
#
loop_
_entity_poly.entity_id
_entity_poly.type
_entity_poly.pdbx_seq_one_letter_code
_entity_poly.pdbx_strand_id
1 'polypeptide(L)'
;MINGVLLGILILVGLIGVAALVATVIYFILFVVKNLSGTTGGWRQLAETYATAKDPVGESAARQTIQIGAVTYKRCVALTVADDGLFVSIWRKTALIPWQEFKGIGESTLFWERVPLFTVGDPTVTTMTLPVNIFQMIQAKLSTAASRL
;
A
#
# COMPACT_ATOMS: atom_id res chain seq x y z
N MET A 1 15.73 32.50 -49.89
CA MET A 1 15.44 33.23 -48.63
C MET A 1 14.19 32.69 -48.01
N ILE A 2 14.28 32.33 -46.76
CA ILE A 2 13.12 31.92 -45.97
C ILE A 2 12.32 33.17 -45.65
N ASN A 3 11.05 33.24 -46.05
CA ASN A 3 10.17 34.34 -45.69
C ASN A 3 9.99 34.37 -44.17
N GLY A 4 9.94 35.55 -43.58
CA GLY A 4 9.67 35.73 -42.16
C GLY A 4 8.37 35.03 -41.71
N VAL A 5 7.38 34.95 -42.58
CA VAL A 5 6.14 34.19 -42.35
C VAL A 5 6.38 32.72 -42.23
N LEU A 6 7.23 32.13 -43.08
CA LEU A 6 7.57 30.70 -43.03
C LEU A 6 8.34 30.37 -41.75
N LEU A 7 9.29 31.21 -41.36
CA LEU A 7 10.01 31.08 -40.11
C LEU A 7 9.07 31.14 -38.90
N GLY A 8 8.14 32.09 -38.91
CA GLY A 8 7.13 32.23 -37.86
C GLY A 8 6.25 30.98 -37.74
N ILE A 9 5.84 30.40 -38.87
CA ILE A 9 5.04 29.16 -38.90
C ILE A 9 5.85 27.99 -38.33
N LEU A 10 7.13 27.85 -38.70
CA LEU A 10 8.00 26.78 -38.18
C LEU A 10 8.20 26.90 -36.69
N ILE A 11 8.41 28.10 -36.17
CA ILE A 11 8.53 28.32 -34.71
C ILE A 11 7.23 27.96 -34.01
N LEU A 12 6.09 28.40 -34.55
CA LEU A 12 4.78 28.11 -33.98
C LEU A 12 4.50 26.61 -33.93
N VAL A 13 4.76 25.90 -35.02
CA VAL A 13 4.61 24.44 -35.09
C VAL A 13 5.53 23.74 -34.10
N GLY A 14 6.77 24.20 -33.94
CA GLY A 14 7.72 23.68 -32.96
C GLY A 14 7.22 23.89 -31.54
N LEU A 15 6.70 25.08 -31.22
CA LEU A 15 6.15 25.34 -29.86
C LEU A 15 4.94 24.49 -29.55
N ILE A 16 4.03 24.31 -30.52
CA ILE A 16 2.86 23.44 -30.37
C ILE A 16 3.31 21.99 -30.14
N GLY A 17 4.31 21.52 -30.88
CA GLY A 17 4.88 20.18 -30.73
C GLY A 17 5.45 19.95 -29.34
N VAL A 18 6.22 20.91 -28.82
CA VAL A 18 6.78 20.83 -27.46
C VAL A 18 5.68 20.85 -26.40
N ALA A 19 4.70 21.73 -26.55
CA ALA A 19 3.57 21.82 -25.63
C ALA A 19 2.77 20.52 -25.59
N ALA A 20 2.51 19.90 -26.75
CA ALA A 20 1.83 18.62 -26.85
C ALA A 20 2.63 17.48 -26.18
N LEU A 21 3.95 17.47 -26.37
CA LEU A 21 4.82 16.47 -25.75
C LEU A 21 4.82 16.60 -24.22
N VAL A 22 4.95 17.81 -23.71
CA VAL A 22 4.91 18.07 -22.25
C VAL A 22 3.55 17.67 -21.68
N ALA A 23 2.46 18.03 -22.33
CA ALA A 23 1.12 17.63 -21.90
C ALA A 23 0.95 16.11 -21.86
N THR A 24 1.47 15.40 -22.87
CA THR A 24 1.42 13.94 -22.93
C THR A 24 2.21 13.30 -21.79
N VAL A 25 3.41 13.82 -21.49
CA VAL A 25 4.23 13.33 -20.38
C VAL A 25 3.55 13.55 -19.04
N ILE A 26 3.00 14.74 -18.82
CA ILE A 26 2.26 15.05 -17.58
C ILE A 26 1.04 14.13 -17.44
N TYR A 27 0.27 13.95 -18.51
CA TYR A 27 -0.88 13.04 -18.51
C TYR A 27 -0.47 11.60 -18.18
N PHE A 28 0.61 11.13 -18.78
CA PHE A 28 1.14 9.79 -18.52
C PHE A 28 1.57 9.62 -17.07
N ILE A 29 2.28 10.59 -16.50
CA ILE A 29 2.69 10.57 -15.09
C ILE A 29 1.47 10.52 -14.17
N LEU A 30 0.47 11.37 -14.41
CA LEU A 30 -0.76 11.40 -13.63
C LEU A 30 -1.55 10.09 -13.76
N PHE A 31 -1.58 9.50 -14.96
CA PHE A 31 -2.22 8.21 -15.20
C PHE A 31 -1.53 7.08 -14.43
N VAL A 32 -0.19 7.03 -14.47
CA VAL A 32 0.59 6.02 -13.73
C VAL A 32 0.41 6.19 -12.23
N VAL A 33 0.51 7.41 -11.71
CA VAL A 33 0.32 7.70 -10.28
C VAL A 33 -1.09 7.29 -9.83
N LYS A 34 -2.10 7.64 -10.61
CA LYS A 34 -3.48 7.28 -10.29
C LYS A 34 -3.70 5.77 -10.27
N ASN A 35 -3.16 5.05 -11.25
CA ASN A 35 -3.30 3.60 -11.31
C ASN A 35 -2.50 2.90 -10.21
N LEU A 36 -1.29 3.36 -9.94
CA LEU A 36 -0.48 2.82 -8.85
C LEU A 36 -1.14 3.05 -7.49
N SER A 37 -1.69 4.24 -7.25
CA SER A 37 -2.37 4.52 -5.98
C SER A 37 -3.68 3.75 -5.83
N GLY A 38 -4.30 3.33 -6.94
CA GLY A 38 -5.51 2.51 -6.92
C GLY A 38 -5.26 1.02 -6.68
N THR A 39 -4.11 0.51 -7.13
CA THR A 39 -3.75 -0.91 -7.00
C THR A 39 -2.89 -1.23 -5.78
N THR A 40 -2.21 -0.24 -5.25
CA THR A 40 -1.33 -0.38 -4.10
C THR A 40 -1.79 0.51 -2.96
N GLY A 41 -3.05 0.34 -2.54
CA GLY A 41 -3.57 1.08 -1.39
C GLY A 41 -2.55 1.06 -0.25
N GLY A 42 -2.09 2.25 0.20
CA GLY A 42 -1.12 2.39 1.26
C GLY A 42 -1.77 2.44 2.65
N TRP A 43 -0.98 2.78 3.64
CA TRP A 43 -1.43 2.90 5.02
C TRP A 43 -2.67 3.78 5.19
N ARG A 44 -2.72 4.90 4.48
CA ARG A 44 -3.85 5.82 4.56
C ARG A 44 -5.17 5.12 4.23
N GLN A 45 -5.19 4.37 3.14
CA GLN A 45 -6.38 3.64 2.70
C GLN A 45 -6.75 2.54 3.70
N LEU A 46 -5.76 1.82 4.20
CA LEU A 46 -5.95 0.79 5.22
C LEU A 46 -6.52 1.39 6.51
N ALA A 47 -5.96 2.49 6.97
CA ALA A 47 -6.40 3.18 8.18
C ALA A 47 -7.82 3.77 8.04
N GLU A 48 -8.20 4.24 6.86
CA GLU A 48 -9.56 4.73 6.60
C GLU A 48 -10.58 3.60 6.57
N THR A 49 -10.22 2.46 5.97
CA THR A 49 -11.11 1.30 5.83
C THR A 49 -11.33 0.59 7.17
N TYR A 50 -10.28 0.43 7.96
CA TYR A 50 -10.30 -0.34 9.21
C TYR A 50 -10.05 0.52 10.45
N ALA A 51 -10.36 1.81 10.37
CA ALA A 51 -10.20 2.71 11.51
C ALA A 51 -10.92 2.18 12.75
N THR A 52 -10.27 2.23 13.89
CA THR A 52 -10.85 1.79 15.16
C THR A 52 -10.51 2.78 16.28
N ALA A 53 -11.45 2.95 17.19
CA ALA A 53 -11.25 3.67 18.44
C ALA A 53 -10.93 2.74 19.61
N LYS A 54 -10.93 1.42 19.39
CA LYS A 54 -10.60 0.44 20.42
C LYS A 54 -9.11 0.50 20.75
N ASP A 55 -8.81 0.34 22.05
CA ASP A 55 -7.42 0.19 22.47
C ASP A 55 -6.92 -1.21 22.12
N PRO A 56 -5.69 -1.33 21.59
CA PRO A 56 -5.12 -2.64 21.29
C PRO A 56 -4.95 -3.48 22.56
N VAL A 57 -5.56 -4.66 22.56
CA VAL A 57 -5.45 -5.63 23.66
C VAL A 57 -4.99 -6.96 23.08
N GLY A 58 -3.85 -7.43 23.53
CA GLY A 58 -3.26 -8.69 23.08
C GLY A 58 -1.74 -8.64 23.13
N GLU A 59 -1.11 -9.59 22.44
CA GLU A 59 0.35 -9.62 22.33
C GLU A 59 0.82 -8.53 21.38
N SER A 60 1.62 -7.61 21.89
CA SER A 60 2.09 -6.44 21.16
C SER A 60 3.56 -6.54 20.83
N ALA A 61 3.90 -6.12 19.62
CA ALA A 61 5.28 -5.93 19.18
C ALA A 61 5.43 -4.53 18.62
N ALA A 62 6.25 -3.70 19.28
CA ALA A 62 6.53 -2.34 18.85
C ALA A 62 7.74 -2.30 17.90
N ARG A 63 7.87 -1.20 17.19
CA ARG A 63 9.00 -0.90 16.30
C ARG A 63 9.23 -1.98 15.25
N GLN A 64 8.16 -2.49 14.67
CA GLN A 64 8.23 -3.46 13.59
C GLN A 64 8.43 -2.78 12.24
N THR A 65 9.03 -3.49 11.32
CA THR A 65 9.18 -3.07 9.92
C THR A 65 8.23 -3.91 9.07
N ILE A 66 7.31 -3.26 8.40
CA ILE A 66 6.38 -3.91 7.47
C ILE A 66 6.27 -3.11 6.19
N GLN A 67 5.83 -3.77 5.14
CA GLN A 67 5.48 -3.14 3.87
C GLN A 67 3.96 -3.16 3.72
N ILE A 68 3.38 -2.00 3.48
CA ILE A 68 1.95 -1.86 3.17
C ILE A 68 1.85 -1.24 1.77
N GLY A 69 1.28 -2.01 0.84
CA GLY A 69 1.28 -1.62 -0.56
C GLY A 69 2.71 -1.50 -1.09
N ALA A 70 3.04 -0.35 -1.64
CA ALA A 70 4.38 -0.07 -2.20
C ALA A 70 5.34 0.58 -1.20
N VAL A 71 4.88 0.88 0.03
CA VAL A 71 5.66 1.64 1.00
C VAL A 71 6.14 0.74 2.13
N THR A 72 7.43 0.82 2.43
CA THR A 72 8.05 0.12 3.57
C THR A 72 8.13 1.06 4.76
N TYR A 73 7.54 0.67 5.86
CA TYR A 73 7.57 1.39 7.14
C TYR A 73 8.60 0.75 8.05
N LYS A 74 9.71 1.45 8.26
CA LYS A 74 10.85 0.94 9.04
C LYS A 74 10.73 1.34 10.50
N ARG A 75 10.64 0.34 11.39
CA ARG A 75 10.69 0.51 12.84
C ARG A 75 9.69 1.51 13.42
N CYS A 76 8.61 1.77 12.72
CA CYS A 76 7.58 2.73 13.16
C CYS A 76 6.20 2.12 13.31
N VAL A 77 6.08 0.81 13.17
CA VAL A 77 4.82 0.10 13.22
C VAL A 77 4.72 -0.70 14.51
N ALA A 78 3.63 -0.52 15.25
CA ALA A 78 3.27 -1.36 16.36
C ALA A 78 2.18 -2.34 15.91
N LEU A 79 2.40 -3.62 16.16
CA LEU A 79 1.47 -4.70 15.83
C LEU A 79 0.96 -5.33 17.12
N THR A 80 -0.34 -5.51 17.25
CA THR A 80 -0.97 -6.20 18.38
C THR A 80 -1.85 -7.32 17.85
N VAL A 81 -1.54 -8.54 18.25
CA VAL A 81 -2.30 -9.73 17.88
C VAL A 81 -3.43 -9.91 18.89
N ALA A 82 -4.67 -9.68 18.47
CA ALA A 82 -5.85 -9.82 19.29
C ALA A 82 -6.73 -10.99 18.82
N ASP A 83 -7.77 -11.31 19.57
CA ASP A 83 -8.69 -12.38 19.18
C ASP A 83 -9.54 -12.00 17.98
N ASP A 84 -9.91 -10.72 17.86
CA ASP A 84 -10.77 -10.19 16.79
C ASP A 84 -10.02 -9.97 15.48
N GLY A 85 -8.71 -9.68 15.56
CA GLY A 85 -7.93 -9.32 14.40
C GLY A 85 -6.56 -8.77 14.77
N LEU A 86 -5.91 -8.13 13.81
CA LEU A 86 -4.59 -7.52 13.97
C LEU A 86 -4.75 -6.01 14.09
N PHE A 87 -4.28 -5.45 15.20
CA PHE A 87 -4.14 -4.00 15.34
C PHE A 87 -2.81 -3.56 14.72
N VAL A 88 -2.90 -2.62 13.80
CA VAL A 88 -1.75 -2.00 13.15
C VAL A 88 -1.76 -0.53 13.53
N SER A 89 -0.72 -0.08 14.20
CA SER A 89 -0.57 1.31 14.60
C SER A 89 0.66 1.91 13.94
N ILE A 90 0.45 2.98 13.20
CA ILE A 90 1.52 3.77 12.61
C ILE A 90 1.29 5.22 13.02
N TRP A 91 2.28 5.82 13.69
CA TRP A 91 2.19 7.14 14.30
C TRP A 91 1.03 7.18 15.30
N ARG A 92 0.00 8.01 15.05
CA ARG A 92 -1.14 8.16 15.97
C ARG A 92 -2.42 7.49 15.47
N LYS A 93 -2.34 6.76 14.35
CA LYS A 93 -3.49 6.09 13.74
C LYS A 93 -3.42 4.60 14.00
N THR A 94 -4.54 4.02 14.39
CA THR A 94 -4.67 2.57 14.63
C THR A 94 -5.76 2.01 13.72
N ALA A 95 -5.46 0.90 13.08
CA ALA A 95 -6.42 0.11 12.32
C ALA A 95 -6.56 -1.27 12.93
N LEU A 96 -7.77 -1.79 12.98
CA LEU A 96 -8.06 -3.18 13.36
C LEU A 96 -8.50 -3.94 12.10
N ILE A 97 -7.69 -4.89 11.67
CA ILE A 97 -7.98 -5.72 10.51
C ILE A 97 -8.52 -7.06 11.02
N PRO A 98 -9.82 -7.36 10.81
CA PRO A 98 -10.37 -8.65 11.19
C PRO A 98 -9.63 -9.81 10.50
N TRP A 99 -9.50 -10.93 11.17
CA TRP A 99 -8.79 -12.09 10.60
C TRP A 99 -9.40 -12.58 9.28
N GLN A 100 -10.70 -12.42 9.11
CA GLN A 100 -11.42 -12.81 7.89
C GLN A 100 -11.02 -11.97 6.66
N GLU A 101 -10.47 -10.78 6.88
CA GLU A 101 -10.06 -9.87 5.80
C GLU A 101 -8.68 -10.20 5.21
N PHE A 102 -7.92 -11.06 5.88
CA PHE A 102 -6.66 -11.56 5.33
C PHE A 102 -6.95 -12.65 4.31
N LYS A 103 -6.81 -12.30 3.03
CA LYS A 103 -7.05 -13.18 1.88
C LYS A 103 -5.72 -13.44 1.18
N GLY A 104 -5.54 -14.64 0.68
CA GLY A 104 -4.36 -15.01 -0.08
C GLY A 104 -3.07 -14.88 0.72
N ILE A 105 -2.18 -15.84 0.58
CA ILE A 105 -0.86 -15.84 1.21
C ILE A 105 0.16 -16.03 0.09
N GLY A 106 1.07 -15.06 -0.03
CA GLY A 106 2.20 -15.14 -0.93
C GLY A 106 3.50 -14.96 -0.19
N GLU A 107 4.57 -14.78 -0.93
CA GLU A 107 5.88 -14.46 -0.38
C GLU A 107 6.41 -13.18 -1.01
N SER A 108 7.09 -12.39 -0.21
CA SER A 108 7.79 -11.20 -0.65
C SER A 108 9.18 -11.19 -0.02
N THR A 109 10.06 -10.35 -0.53
CA THR A 109 11.39 -10.15 0.05
C THR A 109 11.45 -8.80 0.71
N LEU A 110 11.75 -8.78 2.00
CA LEU A 110 11.94 -7.56 2.79
C LEU A 110 13.31 -7.64 3.44
N PHE A 111 14.21 -6.71 3.09
CA PHE A 111 15.59 -6.69 3.61
C PHE A 111 16.31 -8.05 3.55
N TRP A 112 16.27 -8.70 2.36
CA TRP A 112 16.92 -9.99 2.09
C TRP A 112 16.26 -11.19 2.76
N GLU A 113 15.24 -11.00 3.58
CA GLU A 113 14.44 -12.06 4.19
C GLU A 113 13.16 -12.31 3.39
N ARG A 114 12.79 -13.56 3.26
CA ARG A 114 11.47 -13.93 2.73
C ARG A 114 10.44 -13.77 3.84
N VAL A 115 9.45 -12.96 3.57
CA VAL A 115 8.36 -12.66 4.52
C VAL A 115 7.02 -13.02 3.90
N PRO A 116 6.03 -13.42 4.71
CA PRO A 116 4.68 -13.66 4.21
C PRO A 116 4.06 -12.36 3.67
N LEU A 117 3.39 -12.47 2.54
CA LEU A 117 2.62 -11.39 1.92
C LEU A 117 1.14 -11.73 1.99
N PHE A 118 0.37 -10.87 2.60
CA PHE A 118 -1.08 -11.02 2.72
C PHE A 118 -1.80 -10.02 1.84
N THR A 119 -2.89 -10.47 1.23
CA THR A 119 -3.87 -9.59 0.60
C THR A 119 -4.94 -9.26 1.62
N VAL A 120 -5.23 -8.00 1.82
CA VAL A 120 -6.17 -7.51 2.82
C VAL A 120 -7.41 -6.94 2.14
N GLY A 121 -8.57 -7.41 2.58
CA GLY A 121 -9.87 -6.93 2.12
C GLY A 121 -10.44 -7.69 0.92
N ASP A 122 -11.77 -7.56 0.74
CA ASP A 122 -12.51 -8.11 -0.39
C ASP A 122 -13.61 -7.10 -0.79
N PRO A 123 -13.45 -6.33 -1.87
CA PRO A 123 -12.28 -6.30 -2.77
C PRO A 123 -11.00 -5.85 -2.10
N THR A 124 -9.86 -6.21 -2.69
CA THR A 124 -8.54 -5.94 -2.11
C THR A 124 -8.30 -4.47 -1.82
N VAL A 125 -8.07 -4.14 -0.56
CA VAL A 125 -7.72 -2.78 -0.12
C VAL A 125 -6.23 -2.54 -0.31
N THR A 126 -5.41 -3.46 0.16
CA THR A 126 -3.94 -3.37 0.08
C THR A 126 -3.30 -4.75 0.23
N THR A 127 -2.00 -4.80 0.03
CA THR A 127 -1.15 -5.94 0.40
C THR A 127 -0.29 -5.57 1.60
N MET A 128 0.05 -6.54 2.43
CA MET A 128 0.82 -6.31 3.64
C MET A 128 1.82 -7.45 3.85
N THR A 129 3.07 -7.10 4.13
CA THR A 129 4.06 -8.07 4.60
C THR A 129 4.11 -8.04 6.13
N LEU A 130 4.30 -9.18 6.74
CA LEU A 130 4.44 -9.29 8.19
C LEU A 130 5.78 -9.92 8.55
N PRO A 131 6.43 -9.49 9.65
CA PRO A 131 7.63 -10.16 10.13
C PRO A 131 7.34 -11.63 10.47
N VAL A 132 8.34 -12.50 10.30
CA VAL A 132 8.18 -13.94 10.51
C VAL A 132 7.74 -14.27 11.93
N ASN A 133 8.28 -13.56 12.93
CA ASN A 133 7.89 -13.74 14.33
C ASN A 133 6.41 -13.43 14.57
N ILE A 134 5.90 -12.36 13.95
CA ILE A 134 4.49 -11.98 14.04
C ILE A 134 3.62 -12.99 13.28
N PHE A 135 4.08 -13.42 12.11
CA PHE A 135 3.37 -14.44 11.32
C PHE A 135 3.15 -15.73 12.11
N GLN A 136 4.14 -16.19 12.84
CA GLN A 136 4.02 -17.38 13.69
C GLN A 136 2.96 -17.20 14.79
N MET A 137 2.89 -15.99 15.38
CA MET A 137 1.89 -15.68 16.40
C MET A 137 0.46 -15.68 15.83
N ILE A 138 0.27 -15.19 14.61
CA ILE A 138 -1.07 -15.06 14.02
C ILE A 138 -1.51 -16.32 13.27
N GLN A 139 -0.62 -17.21 12.92
CA GLN A 139 -0.94 -18.42 12.15
C GLN A 139 -2.01 -19.27 12.83
N ALA A 140 -1.92 -19.44 14.14
CA ALA A 140 -2.93 -20.12 14.92
C ALA A 140 -4.28 -19.41 14.89
N LYS A 141 -4.29 -18.07 14.93
CA LYS A 141 -5.50 -17.25 14.87
C LYS A 141 -6.17 -17.35 13.51
N LEU A 142 -5.39 -17.30 12.43
CA LEU A 142 -5.90 -17.45 11.06
C LEU A 142 -6.52 -18.83 10.83
N SER A 143 -5.88 -19.90 11.33
CA SER A 143 -6.40 -21.27 11.27
C SER A 143 -7.74 -21.38 11.99
N THR A 144 -7.86 -20.78 13.17
CA THR A 144 -9.11 -20.78 13.95
C THR A 144 -10.21 -20.02 13.23
N ALA A 145 -9.90 -18.86 12.62
CA ALA A 145 -10.88 -18.08 11.86
C ALA A 145 -11.36 -18.85 10.64
N ALA A 146 -10.46 -19.52 9.91
CA ALA A 146 -10.82 -20.34 8.75
C ALA A 146 -11.69 -21.54 9.14
N SER A 147 -11.48 -22.14 10.30
CA SER A 147 -12.28 -23.30 10.76
C SER A 147 -13.70 -22.91 11.21
N ARG A 148 -13.96 -21.63 11.48
CA ARG A 148 -15.29 -21.12 11.85
C ARG A 148 -16.19 -20.80 10.62
N LEU A 149 -15.60 -20.79 9.46
CA LEU A 149 -16.31 -20.60 8.20
C LEU A 149 -16.80 -21.94 7.68
#